data_f97bae5874997da69acd659811fa8d83
#
_entry.id   f97bae5874997da69acd659811fa8d83
#
_cell.length_a   1.000
_cell.length_b   1.000
_cell.length_c   1.000
_cell.angle_alpha   90.00
_cell.angle_beta   90.00
_cell.angle_gamma   90.00
#
_symmetry.space_group_name_H-M   'P 1'
#
loop_
_entity.id
_entity.type
_entity.pdbx_description
1 polymer ?
#
loop_
_entity_poly.entity_id
_entity_poly.type
_entity_poly.pdbx_seq_one_letter_code
_entity_poly.pdbx_strand_id
1 'polypeptide(L)'
;GDAPGEWYSPTHPIPTKPAPYARTGVSENDLIDFTPDLKKRALEIVKNYKMGPIYTPPVVSKLAPGPIATLSLGAANGGTNWPGGSFNPENHTAYLFACNSCLQPMGLVPPPPGFSDIRYVEGRAGQKVEMVNASGADAGADSAPGAKKPPPPPANDTDDFGLTVQGLSLIKPPYATISAINLDK
;
A
#
# COMPACT_ATOMS: atom_id res chain seq x y z
N GLY A 1 -10.11 10.26 -12.53
CA GLY A 1 -10.26 9.52 -11.30
C GLY A 1 -11.48 8.65 -11.29
N ASP A 2 -11.56 7.74 -10.35
CA ASP A 2 -12.68 6.80 -10.24
C ASP A 2 -13.73 7.26 -9.23
N ALA A 3 -13.43 8.30 -8.44
CA ALA A 3 -14.36 8.88 -7.49
C ALA A 3 -15.16 10.02 -8.12
N PRO A 4 -16.49 10.10 -7.90
CA PRO A 4 -17.31 11.19 -8.42
C PRO A 4 -16.83 12.57 -7.94
N GLY A 5 -16.59 13.48 -8.87
CA GLY A 5 -16.10 14.83 -8.59
C GLY A 5 -14.58 14.93 -8.38
N GLU A 6 -13.84 13.86 -8.55
CA GLU A 6 -12.39 13.90 -8.54
C GLU A 6 -11.87 14.58 -9.80
N TRP A 7 -10.97 15.54 -9.60
CA TRP A 7 -10.20 16.14 -10.68
C TRP A 7 -8.76 15.64 -10.65
N TYR A 8 -8.18 15.41 -11.80
CA TYR A 8 -6.79 14.98 -11.94
C TYR A 8 -6.13 15.62 -13.15
N SER A 9 -4.81 15.74 -13.11
CA SER A 9 -4.06 16.19 -14.28
C SER A 9 -4.15 15.15 -15.41
N PRO A 10 -4.47 15.57 -16.65
CA PRO A 10 -4.54 14.65 -17.78
C PRO A 10 -3.17 14.08 -18.16
N THR A 11 -2.09 14.73 -17.75
CA THR A 11 -0.72 14.31 -18.03
C THR A 11 0.11 14.34 -16.75
N HIS A 12 1.07 13.41 -16.66
CA HIS A 12 2.02 13.34 -15.56
C HIS A 12 3.41 13.01 -16.11
N PRO A 13 4.42 13.90 -15.94
CA PRO A 13 5.77 13.61 -16.37
C PRO A 13 6.38 12.53 -15.50
N ILE A 14 6.91 11.48 -16.13
CA ILE A 14 7.61 10.39 -15.45
C ILE A 14 9.08 10.45 -15.85
N PRO A 15 10.01 10.60 -14.89
CA PRO A 15 11.44 10.55 -15.17
C PRO A 15 11.82 9.19 -15.75
N THR A 16 12.68 9.19 -16.76
CA THR A 16 13.19 7.96 -17.38
C THR A 16 14.61 7.63 -16.93
N LYS A 17 15.28 8.57 -16.27
CA LYS A 17 16.62 8.40 -15.72
C LYS A 17 16.70 9.05 -14.32
N PRO A 18 17.36 8.40 -13.35
CA PRO A 18 17.77 6.99 -13.39
C PRO A 18 16.56 6.05 -13.55
N ALA A 19 16.82 4.78 -13.85
CA ALA A 19 15.74 3.77 -13.87
C ALA A 19 15.05 3.67 -12.51
N PRO A 20 13.75 3.36 -12.45
CA PRO A 20 13.05 3.18 -11.18
C PRO A 20 13.74 2.11 -10.33
N TYR A 21 14.01 2.42 -9.08
CA TYR A 21 14.65 1.50 -8.13
C TYR A 21 13.65 0.80 -7.21
N ALA A 22 12.40 1.22 -7.23
CA ALA A 22 11.30 0.60 -6.50
C ALA A 22 10.27 0.05 -7.48
N ARG A 23 9.57 -1.01 -7.08
CA ARG A 23 8.37 -1.47 -7.80
C ARG A 23 7.25 -0.45 -7.61
N THR A 24 6.55 -0.17 -8.69
CA THR A 24 5.40 0.74 -8.69
C THR A 24 4.28 0.14 -9.51
N GLY A 25 3.06 0.22 -8.98
CA GLY A 25 1.91 -0.46 -9.56
C GLY A 25 1.88 -1.96 -9.23
N VAL A 26 0.80 -2.60 -9.55
CA VAL A 26 0.56 -4.03 -9.30
C VAL A 26 -0.08 -4.67 -10.51
N SER A 27 0.45 -5.82 -10.91
CA SER A 27 -0.10 -6.65 -11.99
C SER A 27 -0.14 -8.12 -11.54
N GLU A 28 -0.80 -8.97 -12.32
CA GLU A 28 -0.81 -10.42 -12.06
C GLU A 28 0.59 -11.05 -12.09
N ASN A 29 1.54 -10.42 -12.79
CA ASN A 29 2.93 -10.89 -12.86
C ASN A 29 3.70 -10.65 -11.55
N ASP A 30 3.22 -9.75 -10.71
CA ASP A 30 3.84 -9.44 -9.42
C ASP A 30 3.37 -10.37 -8.29
N LEU A 31 2.31 -11.14 -8.53
CA LEU A 31 1.74 -12.05 -7.54
C LEU A 31 2.64 -13.26 -7.30
N ILE A 32 2.59 -13.78 -6.06
CA ILE A 32 3.30 -14.99 -5.64
C ILE A 32 3.01 -16.16 -6.60
N ASP A 33 4.06 -16.84 -7.01
CA ASP A 33 4.02 -17.92 -8.02
C ASP A 33 4.99 -19.10 -7.70
N PHE A 34 5.33 -19.28 -6.41
CA PHE A 34 6.23 -20.34 -5.98
C PHE A 34 5.68 -21.74 -6.32
N THR A 35 4.36 -21.88 -6.32
CA THR A 35 3.66 -23.06 -6.79
C THR A 35 2.42 -22.67 -7.59
N PRO A 36 1.93 -23.53 -8.50
CA PRO A 36 0.69 -23.26 -9.24
C PRO A 36 -0.52 -23.01 -8.32
N ASP A 37 -0.55 -23.66 -7.16
CA ASP A 37 -1.63 -23.54 -6.17
C ASP A 37 -1.62 -22.17 -5.49
N LEU A 38 -0.43 -21.69 -5.08
CA LEU A 38 -0.27 -20.34 -4.52
C LEU A 38 -0.65 -19.29 -5.55
N LYS A 39 -0.22 -19.42 -6.80
CA LYS A 39 -0.60 -18.51 -7.88
C LYS A 39 -2.10 -18.48 -8.09
N LYS A 40 -2.76 -19.64 -8.14
CA LYS A 40 -4.20 -19.74 -8.28
C LYS A 40 -4.94 -19.02 -7.14
N ARG A 41 -4.52 -19.25 -5.89
CA ARG A 41 -5.12 -18.58 -4.73
C ARG A 41 -4.89 -17.08 -4.75
N ALA A 42 -3.69 -16.63 -5.12
CA ALA A 42 -3.40 -15.21 -5.28
C ALA A 42 -4.33 -14.56 -6.31
N LEU A 43 -4.54 -15.18 -7.45
CA LEU A 43 -5.46 -14.73 -8.49
C LEU A 43 -6.91 -14.66 -7.98
N GLU A 44 -7.35 -15.63 -7.17
CA GLU A 44 -8.69 -15.59 -6.56
C GLU A 44 -8.85 -14.40 -5.60
N ILE A 45 -7.82 -14.11 -4.78
CA ILE A 45 -7.84 -12.97 -3.86
C ILE A 45 -7.97 -11.66 -4.62
N VAL A 46 -7.19 -11.46 -5.69
CA VAL A 46 -7.15 -10.18 -6.40
C VAL A 46 -8.35 -9.92 -7.31
N LYS A 47 -9.22 -10.89 -7.56
CA LYS A 47 -10.42 -10.72 -8.40
C LYS A 47 -11.30 -9.55 -7.97
N ASN A 48 -11.37 -9.28 -6.68
CA ASN A 48 -12.20 -8.22 -6.12
C ASN A 48 -11.43 -6.91 -5.91
N TYR A 49 -10.23 -6.80 -6.47
CA TYR A 49 -9.37 -5.62 -6.34
C TYR A 49 -9.04 -5.04 -7.71
N LYS A 50 -8.84 -3.74 -7.74
CA LYS A 50 -8.28 -3.08 -8.92
C LYS A 50 -6.76 -3.13 -8.85
N MET A 51 -6.13 -3.56 -9.93
CA MET A 51 -4.69 -3.49 -10.14
C MET A 51 -4.38 -2.58 -11.32
N GLY A 52 -3.18 -2.02 -11.35
CA GLY A 52 -2.75 -1.20 -12.47
C GLY A 52 -1.35 -0.62 -12.28
N PRO A 53 -0.89 0.17 -13.25
CA PRO A 53 0.42 0.82 -13.21
C PRO A 53 0.50 1.88 -12.09
N ILE A 54 1.69 2.50 -11.99
CA ILE A 54 1.89 3.66 -11.12
C ILE A 54 0.79 4.72 -11.37
N TYR A 55 0.33 5.39 -10.31
CA TYR A 55 -0.76 6.37 -10.31
C TYR A 55 -2.15 5.80 -10.59
N THR A 56 -2.35 4.49 -10.49
CA THR A 56 -3.70 3.92 -10.48
C THR A 56 -4.46 4.46 -9.26
N PRO A 57 -5.54 5.22 -9.44
CA PRO A 57 -6.21 5.89 -8.33
C PRO A 57 -6.96 4.90 -7.43
N PRO A 58 -7.15 5.26 -6.14
CA PRO A 58 -8.08 4.56 -5.27
C PRO A 58 -9.49 4.49 -5.86
N VAL A 59 -10.22 3.44 -5.55
CA VAL A 59 -11.61 3.27 -6.00
C VAL A 59 -12.58 3.55 -4.88
N VAL A 60 -13.79 4.00 -5.23
CA VAL A 60 -14.90 3.97 -4.27
C VAL A 60 -15.22 2.50 -3.99
N SER A 61 -14.99 2.12 -2.74
CA SER A 61 -15.06 0.72 -2.30
C SER A 61 -16.47 0.15 -2.41
N LYS A 62 -16.56 -1.06 -2.93
CA LYS A 62 -17.81 -1.82 -3.04
C LYS A 62 -17.59 -3.23 -2.51
N LEU A 63 -18.60 -3.81 -1.87
CA LEU A 63 -18.58 -5.24 -1.54
C LEU A 63 -18.48 -6.09 -2.80
N ALA A 64 -18.02 -7.34 -2.64
CA ALA A 64 -17.91 -8.29 -3.75
C ALA A 64 -19.16 -8.28 -4.66
N PRO A 65 -18.98 -8.31 -5.98
CA PRO A 65 -17.74 -8.58 -6.72
C PRO A 65 -16.77 -7.39 -6.81
N GLY A 66 -16.98 -6.32 -6.10
CA GLY A 66 -16.03 -5.23 -5.99
C GLY A 66 -16.10 -4.13 -7.06
N PRO A 67 -15.01 -3.37 -7.25
CA PRO A 67 -13.73 -3.48 -6.52
C PRO A 67 -13.81 -3.04 -5.06
N ILE A 68 -13.17 -3.82 -4.18
CA ILE A 68 -13.08 -3.49 -2.75
C ILE A 68 -12.06 -2.38 -2.53
N ALA A 69 -10.95 -2.42 -3.24
CA ALA A 69 -9.88 -1.42 -3.18
C ALA A 69 -8.99 -1.50 -4.41
N THR A 70 -8.14 -0.49 -4.61
CA THR A 70 -7.00 -0.53 -5.52
C THR A 70 -5.81 -1.07 -4.76
N LEU A 71 -5.10 -2.05 -5.33
CA LEU A 71 -3.84 -2.53 -4.78
C LEU A 71 -2.70 -1.59 -5.19
N SER A 72 -1.99 -1.06 -4.22
CA SER A 72 -0.85 -0.17 -4.45
C SER A 72 0.40 -0.68 -3.75
N LEU A 73 1.52 -0.75 -4.48
CA LEU A 73 2.84 -0.98 -3.89
C LEU A 73 3.44 0.35 -3.45
N GLY A 74 4.01 0.34 -2.22
CA GLY A 74 4.54 1.55 -1.61
C GLY A 74 3.47 2.46 -1.02
N ALA A 75 2.22 2.38 -1.47
CA ALA A 75 1.03 3.05 -0.93
C ALA A 75 1.26 4.45 -0.35
N ALA A 76 0.54 4.79 0.71
CA ALA A 76 0.69 6.07 1.42
C ALA A 76 2.08 6.25 2.07
N ASN A 77 2.73 5.16 2.44
CA ASN A 77 4.06 5.19 3.07
C ASN A 77 5.22 5.24 2.07
N GLY A 78 4.94 5.05 0.78
CA GLY A 78 5.95 4.96 -0.27
C GLY A 78 6.78 3.66 -0.19
N GLY A 79 7.53 3.38 -1.24
CA GLY A 79 8.51 2.27 -1.25
C GLY A 79 9.79 2.63 -0.48
N THR A 80 10.14 3.91 -0.46
CA THR A 80 11.26 4.50 0.30
C THR A 80 10.70 5.53 1.27
N ASN A 81 11.01 5.40 2.56
CA ASN A 81 10.49 6.26 3.60
C ASN A 81 11.58 6.58 4.63
N TRP A 82 11.22 6.74 5.91
CA TRP A 82 12.11 7.13 7.01
C TRP A 82 13.47 6.40 7.10
N PRO A 83 13.60 5.11 6.74
CA PRO A 83 14.93 4.50 6.68
C PRO A 83 15.87 5.21 5.69
N GLY A 84 15.28 5.95 4.72
CA GLY A 84 16.02 6.83 3.82
C GLY A 84 17.04 6.10 2.97
N GLY A 85 18.20 6.74 2.84
CA GLY A 85 19.34 6.22 2.11
C GLY A 85 20.63 6.68 2.73
N SER A 86 21.73 6.23 2.18
CA SER A 86 23.07 6.70 2.51
C SER A 86 23.82 7.16 1.27
N PHE A 87 24.81 8.00 1.47
CA PHE A 87 25.64 8.54 0.39
C PHE A 87 27.11 8.32 0.72
N ASN A 88 27.86 7.83 -0.26
CA ASN A 88 29.31 7.76 -0.18
C ASN A 88 29.92 8.91 -1.00
N PRO A 89 30.56 9.90 -0.33
CA PRO A 89 31.14 11.05 -1.01
C PRO A 89 32.42 10.73 -1.79
N GLU A 90 33.10 9.62 -1.48
CA GLU A 90 34.35 9.25 -2.18
C GLU A 90 34.11 8.79 -3.60
N ASN A 91 32.97 8.13 -3.85
CA ASN A 91 32.61 7.59 -5.18
C ASN A 91 31.28 8.12 -5.70
N HIS A 92 30.73 9.16 -5.07
CA HIS A 92 29.47 9.82 -5.40
C HIS A 92 28.30 8.84 -5.61
N THR A 93 28.21 7.81 -4.76
CA THR A 93 27.18 6.79 -4.87
C THR A 93 26.14 6.96 -3.77
N ALA A 94 24.87 7.06 -4.18
CA ALA A 94 23.72 7.01 -3.29
C ALA A 94 23.18 5.57 -3.19
N TYR A 95 22.92 5.11 -1.97
CA TYR A 95 22.32 3.80 -1.69
C TYR A 95 20.91 4.03 -1.18
N LEU A 96 19.92 3.56 -1.93
CA LEU A 96 18.51 3.77 -1.65
C LEU A 96 17.83 2.44 -1.38
N PHE A 97 17.15 2.35 -0.23
CA PHE A 97 16.30 1.23 0.13
C PHE A 97 14.91 1.41 -0.47
N ALA A 98 14.30 0.32 -0.94
CA ALA A 98 12.90 0.30 -1.30
C ALA A 98 12.22 -0.99 -0.83
N CYS A 99 11.03 -0.84 -0.21
CA CYS A 99 10.12 -1.94 0.06
C CYS A 99 9.35 -2.29 -1.21
N ASN A 100 9.51 -3.52 -1.69
CA ASN A 100 8.82 -4.02 -2.89
C ASN A 100 7.66 -4.99 -2.56
N SER A 101 7.37 -5.20 -1.29
CA SER A 101 6.25 -6.03 -0.82
C SER A 101 5.26 -5.27 0.08
N CYS A 102 5.49 -3.96 0.27
CA CYS A 102 4.60 -3.10 1.04
C CYS A 102 3.32 -2.83 0.23
N LEU A 103 2.46 -3.85 0.17
CA LEU A 103 1.19 -3.81 -0.55
C LEU A 103 0.10 -3.25 0.36
N GLN A 104 -0.64 -2.27 -0.14
CA GLN A 104 -1.76 -1.68 0.58
C GLN A 104 -3.00 -1.63 -0.31
N PRO A 105 -4.16 -2.09 0.20
CA PRO A 105 -5.43 -1.92 -0.48
C PRO A 105 -6.00 -0.54 -0.16
N MET A 106 -6.08 0.33 -1.15
CA MET A 106 -6.57 1.70 -1.05
C MET A 106 -8.00 1.79 -1.57
N GLY A 107 -8.96 1.91 -0.67
CA GLY A 107 -10.36 2.10 -0.96
C GLY A 107 -10.87 3.42 -0.39
N LEU A 108 -11.96 3.92 -0.94
CA LEU A 108 -12.64 5.13 -0.50
C LEU A 108 -14.07 4.80 -0.08
N VAL A 109 -14.50 5.34 1.04
CA VAL A 109 -15.88 5.21 1.53
C VAL A 109 -16.42 6.59 1.92
N PRO A 110 -17.74 6.81 1.84
CA PRO A 110 -18.33 8.02 2.41
C PRO A 110 -18.02 8.11 3.91
N PRO A 111 -17.67 9.29 4.44
CA PRO A 111 -17.48 9.48 5.87
C PRO A 111 -18.81 9.32 6.62
N PRO A 112 -18.78 9.05 7.94
CA PRO A 112 -19.98 9.08 8.77
C PRO A 112 -20.69 10.43 8.69
N PRO A 113 -22.05 10.46 8.80
CA PRO A 113 -22.80 11.70 8.77
C PRO A 113 -22.30 12.72 9.82
N GLY A 114 -22.08 13.95 9.38
CA GLY A 114 -21.66 15.06 10.27
C GLY A 114 -20.15 15.08 10.58
N PHE A 115 -19.37 14.19 9.98
CA PHE A 115 -17.91 14.15 10.21
C PHE A 115 -17.18 15.34 9.57
N SER A 116 -17.44 15.58 8.28
CA SER A 116 -16.76 16.59 7.49
C SER A 116 -17.54 16.89 6.21
N ASP A 117 -17.14 17.93 5.50
CA ASP A 117 -17.60 18.27 4.15
C ASP A 117 -16.89 17.46 3.04
N ILE A 118 -15.86 16.66 3.40
CA ILE A 118 -15.20 15.79 2.43
C ILE A 118 -16.14 14.65 2.02
N ARG A 119 -16.08 14.28 0.74
CA ARG A 119 -16.97 13.26 0.18
C ARG A 119 -16.56 11.83 0.49
N TYR A 120 -15.26 11.61 0.64
CA TYR A 120 -14.68 10.28 0.84
C TYR A 120 -13.53 10.35 1.84
N VAL A 121 -13.41 9.28 2.61
CA VAL A 121 -12.27 8.98 3.48
C VAL A 121 -11.68 7.63 3.08
N GLU A 122 -10.46 7.35 3.48
CA GLU A 122 -9.88 6.02 3.31
C GLU A 122 -10.69 4.99 4.09
N GLY A 123 -10.98 3.87 3.44
CA GLY A 123 -11.74 2.77 4.03
C GLY A 123 -12.21 1.76 3.00
N ARG A 124 -12.76 0.66 3.48
CA ARG A 124 -13.27 -0.43 2.64
C ARG A 124 -14.73 -0.74 3.00
N ALA A 125 -15.53 -1.03 1.98
CA ALA A 125 -16.93 -1.42 2.18
C ALA A 125 -17.02 -2.64 3.11
N GLY A 126 -17.95 -2.57 4.08
CA GLY A 126 -18.11 -3.58 5.11
C GLY A 126 -17.17 -3.45 6.31
N GLN A 127 -16.19 -2.57 6.25
CA GLN A 127 -15.32 -2.24 7.37
C GLN A 127 -15.94 -1.11 8.20
N LYS A 128 -15.86 -1.22 9.52
CA LYS A 128 -16.28 -0.13 10.40
C LYS A 128 -15.26 1.01 10.29
N VAL A 129 -15.72 2.19 9.92
CA VAL A 129 -14.86 3.38 9.92
C VAL A 129 -14.77 3.87 11.37
N GLU A 130 -13.60 3.71 11.98
CA GLU A 130 -13.32 4.27 13.29
C GLU A 130 -12.77 5.68 13.14
N MET A 131 -13.45 6.61 13.80
CA MET A 131 -13.06 8.00 13.80
C MET A 131 -12.07 8.26 14.94
N VAL A 132 -10.83 8.54 14.61
CA VAL A 132 -9.86 9.02 15.59
C VAL A 132 -10.16 10.50 15.85
N ASN A 133 -10.70 10.80 17.03
CA ASN A 133 -10.87 12.19 17.44
C ASN A 133 -9.51 12.87 17.58
N ALA A 134 -9.28 13.94 16.86
CA ALA A 134 -8.04 14.73 16.88
C ALA A 134 -7.76 15.42 18.24
N SER A 135 -8.62 15.22 19.25
CA SER A 135 -8.47 15.78 20.60
C SER A 135 -7.44 15.08 21.47
N GLY A 136 -6.44 14.41 20.86
CA GLY A 136 -5.17 14.10 21.52
C GLY A 136 -5.22 13.17 22.76
N ALA A 137 -6.40 12.71 23.18
CA ALA A 137 -6.53 11.93 24.39
C ALA A 137 -6.19 10.44 24.21
N ASP A 138 -6.28 9.91 23.01
CA ASP A 138 -6.05 8.47 22.74
C ASP A 138 -4.70 8.16 22.06
N ALA A 139 -3.97 9.16 21.62
CA ALA A 139 -2.63 8.95 21.04
C ALA A 139 -1.56 8.49 22.05
N GLY A 140 -1.88 8.45 23.34
CA GLY A 140 -0.97 8.09 24.40
C GLY A 140 -1.23 6.74 25.07
N ALA A 141 -2.30 6.04 24.74
CA ALA A 141 -2.66 4.81 25.46
C ALA A 141 -1.74 3.63 25.14
N ASP A 142 -1.14 3.61 23.96
CA ASP A 142 -0.19 2.53 23.56
C ASP A 142 1.25 2.76 24.05
N SER A 143 1.54 3.88 24.71
CA SER A 143 2.89 4.22 25.19
C SER A 143 3.07 4.10 26.70
N ALA A 144 2.07 3.63 27.44
CA ALA A 144 2.21 3.44 28.87
C ALA A 144 3.12 2.23 29.18
N PRO A 145 4.16 2.38 30.00
CA PRO A 145 5.00 1.26 30.43
C PRO A 145 4.14 0.25 31.20
N GLY A 146 3.92 -0.92 30.63
CA GLY A 146 3.15 -2.00 31.25
C GLY A 146 1.79 -2.33 30.65
N ALA A 147 1.32 -1.62 29.65
CA ALA A 147 0.14 -2.01 28.89
C ALA A 147 0.42 -3.33 28.14
N LYS A 148 -0.24 -4.42 28.54
CA LYS A 148 -0.19 -5.67 27.78
C LYS A 148 -0.84 -5.40 26.42
N LYS A 149 -0.02 -5.43 25.37
CA LYS A 149 -0.50 -5.41 24.00
C LYS A 149 -1.56 -6.52 23.84
N PRO A 150 -2.76 -6.24 23.35
CA PRO A 150 -3.72 -7.29 23.09
C PRO A 150 -3.09 -8.36 22.19
N PRO A 151 -3.42 -9.64 22.35
CA PRO A 151 -2.91 -10.67 21.48
C PRO A 151 -3.24 -10.31 20.03
N PRO A 152 -2.30 -10.54 19.10
CA PRO A 152 -2.58 -10.29 17.69
C PRO A 152 -3.84 -11.06 17.32
N PRO A 153 -4.74 -10.49 16.50
CA PRO A 153 -5.88 -11.23 15.99
C PRO A 153 -5.38 -12.49 15.28
N PRO A 154 -6.16 -13.58 15.28
CA PRO A 154 -5.78 -14.80 14.58
C PRO A 154 -5.43 -14.40 13.14
N ALA A 155 -4.29 -14.93 12.65
CA ALA A 155 -3.83 -14.68 11.30
C ALA A 155 -4.90 -15.13 10.30
N ASN A 156 -5.78 -14.22 9.96
CA ASN A 156 -6.65 -14.35 8.80
C ASN A 156 -5.77 -14.08 7.58
N ASP A 157 -6.07 -14.67 6.45
CA ASP A 157 -5.33 -14.48 5.18
C ASP A 157 -5.32 -12.99 4.70
N THR A 158 -5.84 -12.08 5.50
CA THR A 158 -5.88 -10.63 5.27
C THR A 158 -5.38 -9.90 6.52
N ASP A 159 -4.09 -9.59 6.56
CA ASP A 159 -3.55 -8.64 7.55
C ASP A 159 -4.04 -7.23 7.25
N ASP A 160 -4.20 -6.39 8.28
CA ASP A 160 -4.64 -4.99 8.14
C ASP A 160 -3.73 -4.15 7.23
N PHE A 161 -2.52 -4.58 6.97
CA PHE A 161 -1.51 -3.89 6.15
C PHE A 161 -1.05 -4.64 4.90
N GLY A 162 -1.48 -5.87 4.68
CA GLY A 162 -1.05 -6.64 3.52
C GLY A 162 -1.94 -7.83 3.26
N LEU A 163 -2.19 -8.09 1.99
CA LEU A 163 -2.85 -9.30 1.56
C LEU A 163 -1.82 -10.44 1.57
N THR A 164 -2.17 -11.55 2.20
CA THR A 164 -1.32 -12.74 2.27
C THR A 164 -1.98 -13.96 1.63
N VAL A 165 -1.18 -14.91 1.22
CA VAL A 165 -1.62 -16.23 0.76
C VAL A 165 -0.97 -17.28 1.62
N GLN A 166 -1.73 -17.95 2.48
CA GLN A 166 -1.21 -18.96 3.44
C GLN A 166 -0.09 -18.40 4.35
N GLY A 167 -0.23 -17.14 4.78
CA GLY A 167 0.78 -16.44 5.60
C GLY A 167 2.00 -15.94 4.82
N LEU A 168 2.04 -16.11 3.50
CA LEU A 168 3.09 -15.55 2.63
C LEU A 168 2.59 -14.26 1.99
N SER A 169 3.53 -13.34 1.69
CA SER A 169 3.20 -12.12 0.96
C SER A 169 2.49 -12.45 -0.36
N LEU A 170 1.41 -11.70 -0.67
CA LEU A 170 0.72 -11.82 -1.95
C LEU A 170 1.65 -11.46 -3.13
N ILE A 171 2.62 -10.60 -2.90
CA ILE A 171 3.60 -10.15 -3.89
C ILE A 171 4.85 -11.03 -3.81
N LYS A 172 5.33 -11.49 -4.97
CA LYS A 172 6.55 -12.30 -5.08
C LYS A 172 7.82 -11.47 -4.87
N PRO A 173 8.96 -12.10 -4.51
CA PRO A 173 10.26 -11.45 -4.40
C PRO A 173 10.69 -10.67 -5.66
N PRO A 174 11.64 -9.73 -5.54
CA PRO A 174 12.32 -9.33 -4.30
C PRO A 174 11.43 -8.50 -3.41
N TYR A 175 11.39 -8.80 -2.10
CA TYR A 175 10.55 -8.08 -1.13
C TYR A 175 11.09 -6.71 -0.76
N ALA A 176 12.39 -6.52 -0.92
CA ALA A 176 13.07 -5.26 -0.75
C ALA A 176 14.30 -5.20 -1.65
N THR A 177 14.75 -4.00 -1.96
CA THR A 177 15.97 -3.75 -2.72
C THR A 177 16.79 -2.66 -2.07
N ILE A 178 18.10 -2.75 -2.24
CA ILE A 178 19.03 -1.63 -2.03
C ILE A 178 19.65 -1.35 -3.40
N SER A 179 19.43 -0.15 -3.90
CA SER A 179 19.96 0.29 -5.20
C SER A 179 21.11 1.24 -5.00
N ALA A 180 22.24 0.98 -5.67
CA ALA A 180 23.39 1.88 -5.73
C ALA A 180 23.28 2.72 -6.99
N ILE A 181 23.17 4.03 -6.84
CA ILE A 181 23.04 4.98 -7.93
C ILE A 181 24.27 5.88 -7.96
N ASN A 182 25.03 5.81 -9.03
CA ASN A 182 26.15 6.72 -9.24
C ASN A 182 25.61 8.06 -9.73
N LEU A 183 25.95 9.15 -9.02
CA LEU A 183 25.43 10.49 -9.29
C LEU A 183 26.25 11.26 -10.35
N ASP A 184 27.37 10.69 -10.84
CA ASP A 184 28.20 11.31 -11.86
C ASP A 184 27.84 10.86 -13.30
N LYS A 185 26.87 9.96 -13.48
CA LYS A 185 26.58 9.35 -14.80
C LYS A 185 25.13 9.50 -15.21
#